data_4a260b183cd06e7cab935877d4f38c58
#
_entry.id   4a260b183cd06e7cab935877d4f38c58
#
_cell.length_a   1.000
_cell.length_b   1.000
_cell.length_c   1.000
_cell.angle_alpha   90.00
_cell.angle_beta   90.00
_cell.angle_gamma   90.00
#
_symmetry.space_group_name_H-M   'P 1'
#
loop_
_entity.id
_entity.type
_entity.pdbx_description
1 polymer ?
#
loop_
_entity_poly.entity_id
_entity_poly.type
_entity_poly.pdbx_seq_one_letter_code
_entity_poly.pdbx_strand_id
1 'polypeptide(L)'
;MLIVARPTPGHRPEHTAYVIEDRSRGETPWLLLTGDSLFVGDIARPDLAVEPEEGARDLFRSLRSLDRLDDYVEVWPGHIGGSLCGGAGMSETPGSTLGFERRFNRFLKIDEEQEFVRELTHDLAPQPPNFQRIVELNRGPLLTEAAPLDPIVPARLQELLTNGATLIDGREPREFDAAHISGSLNVTMVRAAVGTRAALVVDPNTQVVVTAAGDADAKRMALMLEAVGFRQLRGYLAGGLPAWQAADLPTSATEAIDVATLAERLKAKEVVLLDVREQDEWQDGHVEGSLHLPFHELRDGIPSELRQTAAQKPLAVACSAGNRSSLAVSLLRRHGVHEVQHVAGGGVDDLTEYGVELTEEETR
;
A
#
# COMPACT_ATOMS: atom_id res chain seq x y z
N MET A 1 23.40 -28.74 -10.84
CA MET A 1 22.62 -27.93 -9.88
C MET A 1 21.75 -28.87 -9.05
N LEU A 2 21.72 -28.75 -7.73
CA LEU A 2 20.77 -29.41 -6.86
C LEU A 2 19.86 -28.37 -6.22
N ILE A 3 18.56 -28.62 -6.24
CA ILE A 3 17.54 -27.76 -5.58
C ILE A 3 16.89 -28.63 -4.50
N VAL A 4 16.97 -28.16 -3.26
CA VAL A 4 16.39 -28.84 -2.10
C VAL A 4 15.22 -28.02 -1.57
N ALA A 5 14.02 -28.57 -1.65
CA ALA A 5 12.82 -27.99 -1.08
C ALA A 5 12.85 -28.14 0.46
N ARG A 6 12.61 -27.06 1.18
CA ARG A 6 12.49 -27.03 2.65
C ARG A 6 11.13 -26.44 3.03
N PRO A 7 10.24 -27.21 3.66
CA PRO A 7 9.03 -26.65 4.24
C PRO A 7 9.39 -25.55 5.24
N THR A 8 8.78 -24.38 5.05
CA THR A 8 8.96 -23.20 5.90
C THR A 8 7.58 -22.58 6.19
N PRO A 9 6.69 -23.31 6.89
CA PRO A 9 5.38 -22.79 7.26
C PRO A 9 5.50 -21.54 8.14
N GLY A 10 4.40 -20.77 8.19
CA GLY A 10 4.28 -19.56 9.01
C GLY A 10 3.53 -18.46 8.29
N HIS A 11 4.00 -18.01 7.14
CA HIS A 11 3.23 -17.13 6.26
C HIS A 11 1.99 -17.86 5.71
N ARG A 12 2.20 -19.11 5.29
CA ARG A 12 1.16 -20.07 4.91
C ARG A 12 1.61 -21.48 5.30
N PRO A 13 0.67 -22.39 5.62
CA PRO A 13 1.03 -23.76 6.03
C PRO A 13 1.83 -24.54 4.99
N GLU A 14 1.57 -24.30 3.70
CA GLU A 14 2.22 -24.97 2.57
C GLU A 14 3.51 -24.30 2.10
N HIS A 15 3.94 -23.22 2.74
CA HIS A 15 5.09 -22.45 2.28
C HIS A 15 6.37 -23.28 2.26
N THR A 16 7.20 -23.06 1.23
CA THR A 16 8.42 -23.82 0.98
C THR A 16 9.52 -22.89 0.45
N ALA A 17 10.66 -22.88 1.12
CA ALA A 17 11.89 -22.28 0.64
C ALA A 17 12.72 -23.29 -0.18
N TYR A 18 13.62 -22.79 -1.02
CA TYR A 18 14.48 -23.64 -1.84
C TYR A 18 15.94 -23.30 -1.62
N VAL A 19 16.71 -24.30 -1.17
CA VAL A 19 18.17 -24.22 -1.05
C VAL A 19 18.81 -24.71 -2.34
N ILE A 20 19.74 -23.94 -2.87
CA ILE A 20 20.38 -24.22 -4.16
C ILE A 20 21.88 -24.48 -3.99
N GLU A 21 22.35 -25.59 -4.58
CA GLU A 21 23.74 -25.98 -4.67
C GLU A 21 24.17 -25.99 -6.16
N ASP A 22 25.23 -25.27 -6.47
CA ASP A 22 25.87 -25.40 -7.78
C ASP A 22 26.99 -26.43 -7.71
N ARG A 23 26.65 -27.69 -7.95
CA ARG A 23 27.58 -28.82 -7.85
C ARG A 23 28.72 -28.78 -8.87
N SER A 24 28.70 -27.88 -9.82
CA SER A 24 29.85 -27.62 -10.71
C SER A 24 30.96 -26.82 -9.99
N ARG A 25 30.59 -26.11 -8.89
CA ARG A 25 31.50 -25.25 -8.12
C ARG A 25 31.81 -25.79 -6.71
N GLY A 26 30.88 -26.60 -6.15
CA GLY A 26 31.02 -27.17 -4.81
C GLY A 26 29.76 -27.89 -4.37
N GLU A 27 29.81 -28.54 -3.19
CA GLU A 27 28.67 -29.27 -2.63
C GLU A 27 28.01 -28.51 -1.47
N THR A 28 28.30 -27.21 -1.33
CA THR A 28 27.72 -26.35 -0.29
C THR A 28 26.64 -25.45 -0.87
N PRO A 29 25.54 -25.20 -0.15
CA PRO A 29 24.54 -24.23 -0.54
C PRO A 29 25.15 -22.83 -0.72
N TRP A 30 24.73 -22.12 -1.78
CA TRP A 30 25.18 -20.77 -2.03
C TRP A 30 24.01 -19.79 -2.16
N LEU A 31 22.79 -20.27 -2.42
CA LEU A 31 21.61 -19.47 -2.65
C LEU A 31 20.40 -20.09 -1.94
N LEU A 32 19.61 -19.24 -1.30
CA LEU A 32 18.35 -19.56 -0.65
C LEU A 32 17.24 -18.67 -1.24
N LEU A 33 16.29 -19.30 -1.93
CA LEU A 33 15.05 -18.66 -2.35
C LEU A 33 14.07 -18.78 -1.18
N THR A 34 13.90 -17.71 -0.44
CA THR A 34 13.11 -17.69 0.80
C THR A 34 11.61 -17.58 0.58
N GLY A 35 11.19 -17.23 -0.65
CA GLY A 35 9.78 -16.93 -0.92
C GLY A 35 9.29 -15.85 0.05
N ASP A 36 8.19 -16.15 0.74
CA ASP A 36 7.57 -15.26 1.71
C ASP A 36 7.80 -15.75 3.15
N SER A 37 9.01 -16.16 3.51
CA SER A 37 9.36 -16.47 4.89
C SER A 37 10.33 -15.47 5.49
N LEU A 38 11.46 -15.20 4.79
CA LEU A 38 12.47 -14.24 5.18
C LEU A 38 12.64 -13.21 4.07
N PHE A 39 12.48 -11.94 4.40
CA PHE A 39 12.72 -10.80 3.52
C PHE A 39 14.05 -10.11 3.87
N VAL A 40 14.48 -9.19 3.04
CA VAL A 40 15.61 -8.32 3.38
C VAL A 40 15.15 -7.28 4.41
N GLY A 41 15.71 -7.35 5.61
CA GLY A 41 15.41 -6.47 6.73
C GLY A 41 14.15 -6.83 7.55
N ASP A 42 13.33 -7.77 7.08
CA ASP A 42 12.09 -8.16 7.76
C ASP A 42 11.75 -9.64 7.55
N ILE A 43 10.61 -10.08 8.05
CA ILE A 43 10.04 -11.41 7.86
C ILE A 43 8.57 -11.33 7.44
N ALA A 44 7.99 -12.46 7.06
CA ALA A 44 6.60 -12.52 6.64
C ALA A 44 5.61 -12.29 7.78
N ARG A 45 4.45 -11.73 7.45
CA ARG A 45 3.30 -11.68 8.35
C ARG A 45 2.69 -13.06 8.55
N PRO A 46 2.24 -13.41 9.77
CA PRO A 46 1.80 -14.76 10.12
C PRO A 46 0.30 -15.01 9.97
N ASP A 47 -0.50 -13.96 9.70
CA ASP A 47 -1.96 -13.93 9.88
C ASP A 47 -2.79 -14.15 8.59
N LEU A 48 -2.18 -14.70 7.54
CA LEU A 48 -2.86 -14.83 6.25
C LEU A 48 -3.68 -16.11 6.05
N ALA A 49 -3.41 -17.16 6.80
CA ALA A 49 -4.06 -18.46 6.57
C ALA A 49 -4.44 -19.20 7.84
N VAL A 50 -3.87 -18.83 8.97
CA VAL A 50 -4.10 -19.41 10.31
C VAL A 50 -4.17 -18.27 11.33
N GLU A 51 -4.46 -18.61 12.59
CA GLU A 51 -4.39 -17.61 13.66
C GLU A 51 -2.98 -17.02 13.79
N PRO A 52 -2.83 -15.71 14.05
CA PRO A 52 -1.54 -15.03 14.03
C PRO A 52 -0.46 -15.68 14.88
N GLU A 53 -0.80 -16.12 16.10
CA GLU A 53 0.15 -16.75 17.00
C GLU A 53 0.59 -18.14 16.52
N GLU A 54 -0.28 -18.88 15.83
CA GLU A 54 0.06 -20.18 15.23
C GLU A 54 1.05 -19.97 14.09
N GLY A 55 0.72 -19.05 13.16
CA GLY A 55 1.60 -18.69 12.05
C GLY A 55 2.95 -18.15 12.53
N ALA A 56 2.96 -17.33 13.58
CA ALA A 56 4.19 -16.79 14.15
C ALA A 56 5.09 -17.89 14.76
N ARG A 57 4.53 -18.87 15.47
CA ARG A 57 5.31 -20.02 16.00
C ARG A 57 5.90 -20.86 14.87
N ASP A 58 5.12 -21.11 13.83
CA ASP A 58 5.58 -21.86 12.68
C ASP A 58 6.68 -21.13 11.92
N LEU A 59 6.55 -19.81 11.78
CA LEU A 59 7.57 -18.97 11.15
C LEU A 59 8.87 -18.95 11.99
N PHE A 60 8.77 -18.84 13.31
CA PHE A 60 9.93 -18.95 14.21
C PHE A 60 10.71 -20.24 13.96
N ARG A 61 10.01 -21.39 14.00
CA ARG A 61 10.63 -22.71 13.78
C ARG A 61 11.22 -22.83 12.37
N SER A 62 10.54 -22.29 11.37
CA SER A 62 11.01 -22.26 9.99
C SER A 62 12.31 -21.49 9.86
N LEU A 63 12.38 -20.28 10.42
CA LEU A 63 13.57 -19.44 10.40
C LEU A 63 14.74 -20.09 11.15
N ARG A 64 14.49 -20.70 12.33
CA ARG A 64 15.52 -21.44 13.08
C ARG A 64 16.03 -22.67 12.32
N SER A 65 15.23 -23.28 11.45
CA SER A 65 15.70 -24.37 10.59
C SER A 65 16.79 -23.95 9.60
N LEU A 66 16.89 -22.64 9.30
CA LEU A 66 17.89 -22.03 8.42
C LEU A 66 19.23 -21.79 9.13
N ASP A 67 19.32 -21.91 10.45
CA ASP A 67 20.54 -21.66 11.24
C ASP A 67 21.71 -22.60 10.87
N ARG A 68 21.41 -23.72 10.21
CA ARG A 68 22.40 -24.68 9.72
C ARG A 68 23.09 -24.26 8.42
N LEU A 69 22.60 -23.21 7.77
CA LEU A 69 23.19 -22.68 6.55
C LEU A 69 24.27 -21.64 6.91
N ASP A 70 25.31 -21.57 6.09
CA ASP A 70 26.42 -20.65 6.29
C ASP A 70 26.02 -19.18 6.01
N ASP A 71 26.73 -18.26 6.65
CA ASP A 71 26.47 -16.81 6.57
C ASP A 71 26.62 -16.22 5.17
N TYR A 72 27.41 -16.85 4.30
CA TYR A 72 27.62 -16.39 2.93
C TYR A 72 26.47 -16.76 1.96
N VAL A 73 25.51 -17.60 2.39
CA VAL A 73 24.39 -18.02 1.56
C VAL A 73 23.55 -16.80 1.23
N GLU A 74 23.37 -16.52 -0.07
CA GLU A 74 22.55 -15.42 -0.52
C GLU A 74 21.07 -15.66 -0.25
N VAL A 75 20.36 -14.62 0.16
CA VAL A 75 18.92 -14.59 0.44
C VAL A 75 18.21 -13.86 -0.68
N TRP A 76 17.28 -14.56 -1.36
CA TRP A 76 16.45 -14.01 -2.42
C TRP A 76 14.97 -14.23 -2.10
N PRO A 77 14.29 -13.20 -1.60
CA PRO A 77 12.87 -13.28 -1.21
C PRO A 77 11.92 -13.21 -2.40
N GLY A 78 10.65 -13.56 -2.16
CA GLY A 78 9.58 -13.42 -3.13
C GLY A 78 9.09 -11.99 -3.33
N HIS A 79 9.31 -11.13 -2.34
CA HIS A 79 8.87 -9.73 -2.33
C HIS A 79 9.95 -8.79 -1.79
N ILE A 80 9.83 -7.50 -2.11
CA ILE A 80 10.65 -6.39 -1.62
C ILE A 80 9.78 -5.35 -0.93
N GLY A 81 10.38 -4.32 -0.36
CA GLY A 81 9.70 -3.24 0.34
C GLY A 81 8.45 -2.72 -0.37
N GLY A 82 7.41 -2.45 0.39
CA GLY A 82 6.08 -2.06 -0.08
C GLY A 82 5.10 -3.21 -0.35
N SER A 83 5.51 -4.47 -0.13
CA SER A 83 4.60 -5.63 -0.15
C SER A 83 3.85 -5.77 1.17
N LEU A 84 2.57 -6.16 1.11
CA LEU A 84 1.77 -6.49 2.30
C LEU A 84 2.10 -7.86 2.91
N CYS A 85 3.01 -8.62 2.31
CA CYS A 85 3.42 -9.94 2.83
C CYS A 85 4.40 -9.85 4.00
N GLY A 86 4.98 -8.67 4.27
CA GLY A 86 5.88 -8.39 5.38
C GLY A 86 5.53 -7.07 6.07
N GLY A 87 6.37 -6.66 7.01
CA GLY A 87 6.20 -5.42 7.77
C GLY A 87 6.90 -4.21 7.15
N ALA A 88 6.90 -3.09 7.89
CA ALA A 88 7.51 -1.83 7.49
C ALA A 88 9.04 -1.90 7.36
N GLY A 89 9.67 -2.87 8.00
CA GLY A 89 11.14 -3.07 7.94
C GLY A 89 11.67 -3.67 6.63
N MET A 90 10.80 -4.03 5.69
CA MET A 90 11.23 -4.60 4.39
C MET A 90 12.03 -3.59 3.57
N SER A 91 13.24 -3.99 3.16
CA SER A 91 14.08 -3.21 2.26
C SER A 91 13.61 -3.31 0.80
N GLU A 92 13.88 -2.27 0.02
CA GLU A 92 13.72 -2.29 -1.44
C GLU A 92 14.83 -3.08 -2.15
N THR A 93 15.87 -3.49 -1.43
CA THR A 93 16.99 -4.28 -1.96
C THR A 93 16.51 -5.68 -2.30
N PRO A 94 16.81 -6.20 -3.53
CA PRO A 94 16.24 -7.46 -3.99
C PRO A 94 16.85 -8.71 -3.36
N GLY A 95 17.97 -8.61 -2.67
CA GLY A 95 18.66 -9.74 -2.06
C GLY A 95 19.64 -9.31 -0.98
N SER A 96 20.04 -10.28 -0.14
CA SER A 96 20.94 -10.10 1.00
C SER A 96 21.79 -11.37 1.20
N THR A 97 22.39 -11.54 2.36
CA THR A 97 23.00 -12.79 2.81
C THR A 97 22.46 -13.18 4.19
N LEU A 98 22.46 -14.48 4.50
CA LEU A 98 22.01 -14.96 5.82
C LEU A 98 22.80 -14.30 6.96
N GLY A 99 24.10 -14.13 6.80
CA GLY A 99 24.95 -13.48 7.82
C GLY A 99 24.56 -12.01 8.04
N PHE A 100 24.21 -11.29 6.98
CA PHE A 100 23.73 -9.91 7.12
C PHE A 100 22.38 -9.88 7.84
N GLU A 101 21.42 -10.71 7.40
CA GLU A 101 20.10 -10.78 8.03
C GLU A 101 20.18 -11.20 9.52
N ARG A 102 20.97 -12.20 9.88
CA ARG A 102 21.20 -12.60 11.28
C ARG A 102 21.71 -11.43 12.15
N ARG A 103 22.50 -10.55 11.56
CA ARG A 103 23.09 -9.42 12.28
C ARG A 103 22.15 -8.23 12.39
N PHE A 104 21.34 -7.94 11.38
CA PHE A 104 20.60 -6.68 11.28
C PHE A 104 19.09 -6.84 11.30
N ASN A 105 18.53 -7.98 10.86
CA ASN A 105 17.11 -8.24 10.92
C ASN A 105 16.68 -8.46 12.38
N ARG A 106 15.76 -7.63 12.87
CA ARG A 106 15.33 -7.60 14.27
C ARG A 106 14.76 -8.94 14.72
N PHE A 107 13.99 -9.62 13.89
CA PHE A 107 13.32 -10.87 14.22
C PHE A 107 14.27 -12.06 14.31
N LEU A 108 15.36 -12.09 13.53
CA LEU A 108 16.37 -13.16 13.61
C LEU A 108 17.22 -13.09 14.88
N LYS A 109 17.17 -11.96 15.62
CA LYS A 109 17.86 -11.78 16.90
C LYS A 109 17.06 -12.27 18.11
N ILE A 110 15.77 -12.57 17.94
CA ILE A 110 14.90 -13.00 19.02
C ILE A 110 15.02 -14.52 19.16
N ASP A 111 15.64 -14.98 20.23
CA ASP A 111 15.90 -16.41 20.47
C ASP A 111 14.72 -17.13 21.15
N GLU A 112 13.87 -16.40 21.85
CA GLU A 112 12.76 -16.96 22.61
C GLU A 112 11.46 -16.95 21.78
N GLU A 113 10.86 -18.14 21.56
CA GLU A 113 9.63 -18.29 20.74
C GLU A 113 8.50 -17.37 21.21
N GLN A 114 8.31 -17.24 22.54
CA GLN A 114 7.20 -16.41 23.07
C GLN A 114 7.40 -14.91 22.83
N GLU A 115 8.65 -14.45 22.92
CA GLU A 115 9.01 -13.07 22.61
C GLU A 115 8.82 -12.79 21.12
N PHE A 116 9.31 -13.69 20.26
CA PHE A 116 9.13 -13.59 18.82
C PHE A 116 7.65 -13.51 18.42
N VAL A 117 6.80 -14.34 19.00
CA VAL A 117 5.36 -14.33 18.74
C VAL A 117 4.75 -12.99 19.13
N ARG A 118 5.07 -12.47 20.33
CA ARG A 118 4.55 -11.16 20.76
C ARG A 118 4.96 -10.05 19.81
N GLU A 119 6.24 -9.95 19.50
CA GLU A 119 6.78 -8.89 18.62
C GLU A 119 6.19 -8.95 17.21
N LEU A 120 6.01 -10.16 16.66
CA LEU A 120 5.49 -10.32 15.32
C LEU A 120 3.98 -10.08 15.23
N THR A 121 3.23 -10.30 16.31
CA THR A 121 1.75 -10.16 16.28
C THR A 121 1.27 -8.82 16.86
N HIS A 122 2.18 -8.00 17.41
CA HIS A 122 1.79 -6.76 18.09
C HIS A 122 1.23 -5.70 17.12
N ASP A 123 1.91 -5.47 15.99
CA ASP A 123 1.59 -4.38 15.05
C ASP A 123 1.38 -4.88 13.62
N LEU A 124 0.44 -5.83 13.46
CA LEU A 124 0.10 -6.31 12.12
C LEU A 124 -0.64 -5.24 11.33
N ALA A 125 -0.08 -4.83 10.20
CA ALA A 125 -0.74 -3.92 9.27
C ALA A 125 -2.14 -4.45 8.88
N PRO A 126 -3.15 -3.58 8.77
CA PRO A 126 -4.51 -4.00 8.45
C PRO A 126 -4.57 -4.75 7.12
N GLN A 127 -5.37 -5.82 7.10
CA GLN A 127 -5.65 -6.53 5.86
C GLN A 127 -6.69 -5.76 5.03
N PRO A 128 -6.56 -5.72 3.69
CA PRO A 128 -7.61 -5.18 2.85
C PRO A 128 -8.95 -5.88 3.12
N PRO A 129 -10.09 -5.16 3.15
CA PRO A 129 -11.40 -5.75 3.45
C PRO A 129 -11.81 -6.92 2.53
N ASN A 130 -11.23 -7.00 1.35
CA ASN A 130 -11.48 -8.07 0.37
C ASN A 130 -10.49 -9.24 0.47
N PHE A 131 -9.61 -9.27 1.49
CA PHE A 131 -8.55 -10.27 1.60
C PHE A 131 -9.10 -11.72 1.57
N GLN A 132 -10.11 -12.02 2.38
CA GLN A 132 -10.73 -13.33 2.41
C GLN A 132 -11.31 -13.74 1.05
N ARG A 133 -11.89 -12.79 0.33
CA ARG A 133 -12.39 -13.02 -1.03
C ARG A 133 -11.25 -13.36 -2.00
N ILE A 134 -10.08 -12.72 -1.87
CA ILE A 134 -8.91 -13.05 -2.69
C ILE A 134 -8.47 -14.49 -2.41
N VAL A 135 -8.43 -14.89 -1.14
CA VAL A 135 -8.11 -16.28 -0.73
C VAL A 135 -9.09 -17.28 -1.34
N GLU A 136 -10.39 -17.00 -1.30
CA GLU A 136 -11.44 -17.85 -1.89
C GLU A 136 -11.30 -17.95 -3.41
N LEU A 137 -11.06 -16.83 -4.09
CA LEU A 137 -10.84 -16.80 -5.54
C LEU A 137 -9.61 -17.61 -5.94
N ASN A 138 -8.52 -17.54 -5.18
CA ASN A 138 -7.29 -18.28 -5.44
C ASN A 138 -7.42 -19.80 -5.16
N ARG A 139 -8.42 -20.21 -4.38
CA ARG A 139 -8.78 -21.63 -4.19
C ARG A 139 -9.70 -22.17 -5.29
N GLY A 140 -10.30 -21.28 -6.07
CA GLY A 140 -11.21 -21.62 -7.17
C GLY A 140 -10.47 -22.03 -8.46
N PRO A 141 -11.23 -22.24 -9.54
CA PRO A 141 -10.62 -22.47 -10.85
C PRO A 141 -9.77 -21.29 -11.26
N LEU A 142 -8.62 -21.57 -11.86
CA LEU A 142 -7.73 -20.52 -12.39
C LEU A 142 -8.48 -19.64 -13.40
N LEU A 143 -8.35 -18.34 -13.26
CA LEU A 143 -8.80 -17.41 -14.28
C LEU A 143 -7.81 -17.48 -15.44
N THR A 144 -8.20 -18.21 -16.48
CA THR A 144 -7.33 -18.43 -17.65
C THR A 144 -7.38 -17.28 -18.66
N GLU A 145 -8.41 -16.41 -18.55
CA GLU A 145 -8.58 -15.26 -19.43
C GLU A 145 -9.12 -14.09 -18.62
N ALA A 146 -8.46 -12.93 -18.73
CA ALA A 146 -9.01 -11.68 -18.23
C ALA A 146 -10.29 -11.33 -19.02
N ALA A 147 -11.32 -10.85 -18.35
CA ALA A 147 -12.51 -10.35 -19.04
C ALA A 147 -12.12 -9.21 -19.99
N PRO A 148 -12.66 -9.17 -21.23
CA PRO A 148 -12.40 -8.06 -22.14
C PRO A 148 -12.81 -6.74 -21.46
N LEU A 149 -11.88 -5.80 -21.41
CA LEU A 149 -12.09 -4.49 -20.84
C LEU A 149 -12.52 -3.53 -21.95
N ASP A 150 -13.78 -3.12 -21.95
CA ASP A 150 -14.35 -2.28 -23.00
C ASP A 150 -13.90 -0.80 -22.89
N PRO A 151 -13.56 -0.16 -24.02
CA PRO A 151 -13.38 1.27 -24.04
C PRO A 151 -14.72 2.00 -23.83
N ILE A 152 -14.75 2.93 -22.91
CA ILE A 152 -15.94 3.72 -22.55
C ILE A 152 -15.76 5.15 -23.07
N VAL A 153 -16.74 5.65 -23.82
CA VAL A 153 -16.79 7.06 -24.24
C VAL A 153 -17.27 7.97 -23.10
N PRO A 154 -16.90 9.28 -23.09
CA PRO A 154 -17.25 10.19 -21.99
C PRO A 154 -18.73 10.21 -21.60
N ALA A 155 -19.64 10.25 -22.57
CA ALA A 155 -21.09 10.24 -22.30
C ALA A 155 -21.53 8.98 -21.54
N ARG A 156 -20.99 7.81 -21.89
CA ARG A 156 -21.29 6.57 -21.19
C ARG A 156 -20.70 6.54 -19.78
N LEU A 157 -19.50 7.09 -19.60
CA LEU A 157 -18.92 7.23 -18.26
C LEU A 157 -19.82 8.12 -17.38
N GLN A 158 -20.29 9.26 -17.90
CA GLN A 158 -21.18 10.14 -17.15
C GLN A 158 -22.45 9.41 -16.67
N GLU A 159 -23.07 8.60 -17.53
CA GLU A 159 -24.21 7.75 -17.13
C GLU A 159 -23.85 6.77 -16.02
N LEU A 160 -22.70 6.09 -16.12
CA LEU A 160 -22.26 5.14 -15.12
C LEU A 160 -22.00 5.82 -13.77
N LEU A 161 -21.35 6.98 -13.76
CA LEU A 161 -21.10 7.77 -12.54
C LEU A 161 -22.42 8.23 -11.90
N THR A 162 -23.38 8.68 -12.69
CA THR A 162 -24.72 9.05 -12.21
C THR A 162 -25.45 7.87 -11.59
N ASN A 163 -25.19 6.65 -12.07
CA ASN A 163 -25.77 5.40 -11.55
C ASN A 163 -24.91 4.76 -10.43
N GLY A 164 -23.97 5.49 -9.83
CA GLY A 164 -23.21 5.08 -8.66
C GLY A 164 -21.93 4.29 -8.94
N ALA A 165 -21.46 4.24 -10.18
CA ALA A 165 -20.14 3.68 -10.47
C ALA A 165 -19.04 4.57 -9.87
N THR A 166 -17.92 3.96 -9.48
CA THR A 166 -16.73 4.67 -9.03
C THR A 166 -15.72 4.76 -10.16
N LEU A 167 -15.22 5.97 -10.43
CA LEU A 167 -14.07 6.17 -11.30
C LEU A 167 -12.80 6.15 -10.48
N ILE A 168 -11.85 5.29 -10.83
CA ILE A 168 -10.51 5.25 -10.27
C ILE A 168 -9.54 5.83 -11.30
N ASP A 169 -8.79 6.85 -10.89
CA ASP A 169 -7.81 7.55 -11.72
C ASP A 169 -6.39 7.15 -11.27
N GLY A 170 -5.67 6.49 -12.16
CA GLY A 170 -4.31 5.97 -11.92
C GLY A 170 -3.19 6.95 -12.23
N ARG A 171 -3.49 8.20 -12.61
CA ARG A 171 -2.47 9.20 -12.93
C ARG A 171 -1.68 9.62 -11.70
N GLU A 172 -0.52 10.24 -11.96
CA GLU A 172 0.31 10.83 -10.92
C GLU A 172 -0.47 11.91 -10.15
N PRO A 173 -0.24 12.07 -8.83
CA PRO A 173 -0.97 13.03 -8.00
C PRO A 173 -0.99 14.44 -8.55
N ARG A 174 0.15 14.96 -9.04
CA ARG A 174 0.22 16.32 -9.61
C ARG A 174 -0.64 16.51 -10.86
N GLU A 175 -0.76 15.48 -11.70
CA GLU A 175 -1.62 15.52 -12.87
C GLU A 175 -3.10 15.48 -12.47
N PHE A 176 -3.42 14.69 -11.46
CA PHE A 176 -4.75 14.60 -10.88
C PHE A 176 -5.15 15.92 -10.21
N ASP A 177 -4.26 16.52 -9.42
CA ASP A 177 -4.50 17.79 -8.74
C ASP A 177 -4.77 18.93 -9.75
N ALA A 178 -4.02 18.96 -10.84
CA ALA A 178 -4.18 19.97 -11.88
C ALA A 178 -5.57 19.92 -12.55
N ALA A 179 -6.05 18.72 -12.85
CA ALA A 179 -7.39 18.51 -13.36
C ALA A 179 -7.82 17.03 -13.24
N HIS A 180 -9.03 16.77 -12.76
CA HIS A 180 -9.62 15.43 -12.68
C HIS A 180 -11.12 15.45 -12.88
N ILE A 181 -11.72 14.30 -13.16
CA ILE A 181 -13.17 14.14 -13.22
C ILE A 181 -13.74 14.20 -11.80
N SER A 182 -14.72 15.05 -11.57
CA SER A 182 -15.29 15.26 -10.23
C SER A 182 -15.77 13.95 -9.59
N GLY A 183 -15.38 13.70 -8.34
CA GLY A 183 -15.72 12.49 -7.59
C GLY A 183 -14.91 11.25 -7.95
N SER A 184 -13.92 11.35 -8.85
CA SER A 184 -12.93 10.27 -9.05
C SER A 184 -12.00 10.12 -7.86
N LEU A 185 -11.49 8.90 -7.64
CA LEU A 185 -10.50 8.58 -6.61
C LEU A 185 -9.13 8.44 -7.26
N ASN A 186 -8.13 9.17 -6.76
CA ASN A 186 -6.77 9.02 -7.24
C ASN A 186 -6.08 7.83 -6.56
N VAL A 187 -5.90 6.77 -7.30
CA VAL A 187 -5.10 5.60 -6.87
C VAL A 187 -3.92 5.49 -7.81
N THR A 188 -2.87 6.22 -7.50
CA THR A 188 -1.66 6.31 -8.33
C THR A 188 -1.07 4.96 -8.66
N MET A 189 -0.69 4.75 -9.92
CA MET A 189 -0.09 3.52 -10.40
C MET A 189 1.37 3.36 -9.96
N VAL A 190 1.59 3.22 -8.65
CA VAL A 190 2.92 2.94 -8.09
C VAL A 190 3.06 1.46 -7.82
N ARG A 191 3.85 0.74 -8.61
CA ARG A 191 4.16 -0.69 -8.44
C ARG A 191 2.91 -1.56 -8.22
N ALA A 192 3.02 -2.62 -7.38
CA ALA A 192 1.92 -3.54 -7.07
C ALA A 192 0.88 -2.98 -6.09
N ALA A 193 1.12 -1.83 -5.47
CA ALA A 193 0.25 -1.28 -4.41
C ALA A 193 -1.11 -0.73 -4.89
N VAL A 194 -1.32 -0.57 -6.20
CA VAL A 194 -2.58 -0.05 -6.79
C VAL A 194 -3.79 -0.85 -6.35
N GLY A 195 -3.75 -2.16 -6.54
CA GLY A 195 -4.86 -3.05 -6.22
C GLY A 195 -5.21 -3.00 -4.73
N THR A 196 -4.22 -3.08 -3.87
CA THR A 196 -4.38 -3.02 -2.42
C THR A 196 -4.95 -1.69 -1.95
N ARG A 197 -4.39 -0.56 -2.40
CA ARG A 197 -4.90 0.77 -2.04
C ARG A 197 -6.34 0.96 -2.48
N ALA A 198 -6.68 0.51 -3.70
CA ALA A 198 -8.06 0.54 -4.16
C ALA A 198 -8.97 -0.31 -3.28
N ALA A 199 -8.56 -1.53 -2.92
CA ALA A 199 -9.34 -2.45 -2.11
C ALA A 199 -9.56 -1.98 -0.66
N LEU A 200 -8.64 -1.19 -0.12
CA LEU A 200 -8.80 -0.56 1.20
C LEU A 200 -9.92 0.49 1.21
N VAL A 201 -10.18 1.17 0.09
CA VAL A 201 -11.10 2.33 0.05
C VAL A 201 -12.33 2.14 -0.83
N VAL A 202 -12.35 1.14 -1.71
CA VAL A 202 -13.48 0.84 -2.59
C VAL A 202 -13.96 -0.59 -2.36
N ASP A 203 -15.25 -0.77 -2.18
CA ASP A 203 -15.84 -2.12 -2.11
C ASP A 203 -15.65 -2.83 -3.47
N PRO A 204 -15.02 -4.02 -3.50
CA PRO A 204 -14.82 -4.79 -4.73
C PRO A 204 -16.08 -5.17 -5.49
N ASN A 205 -17.25 -5.08 -4.86
CA ASN A 205 -18.56 -5.29 -5.50
C ASN A 205 -19.10 -4.03 -6.20
N THR A 206 -18.49 -2.88 -5.97
CA THR A 206 -18.88 -1.62 -6.64
C THR A 206 -18.53 -1.69 -8.13
N GLN A 207 -19.39 -1.08 -8.96
CA GLN A 207 -19.07 -0.89 -10.38
C GLN A 207 -17.92 0.11 -10.49
N VAL A 208 -16.85 -0.30 -11.15
CA VAL A 208 -15.64 0.51 -11.31
C VAL A 208 -15.36 0.75 -12.78
N VAL A 209 -15.03 1.98 -13.11
CA VAL A 209 -14.38 2.39 -14.36
C VAL A 209 -13.00 2.90 -14.02
N VAL A 210 -12.02 2.66 -14.87
CA VAL A 210 -10.65 3.14 -14.67
C VAL A 210 -10.27 4.18 -15.71
N THR A 211 -9.39 5.09 -15.33
CA THR A 211 -8.66 5.99 -16.22
C THR A 211 -7.21 6.10 -15.74
N ALA A 212 -6.30 6.45 -16.65
CA ALA A 212 -4.88 6.62 -16.34
C ALA A 212 -4.26 7.62 -17.33
N ALA A 213 -2.93 7.74 -17.37
CA ALA A 213 -2.22 8.59 -18.31
C ALA A 213 -2.48 8.22 -19.78
N GLY A 214 -2.79 6.95 -20.03
CA GLY A 214 -3.18 6.46 -21.36
C GLY A 214 -3.95 5.15 -21.29
N ASP A 215 -4.54 4.74 -22.42
CA ASP A 215 -5.38 3.53 -22.52
C ASP A 215 -4.63 2.25 -22.12
N ALA A 216 -3.34 2.17 -22.43
CA ALA A 216 -2.50 1.01 -22.05
C ALA A 216 -2.34 0.90 -20.53
N ASP A 217 -2.13 2.03 -19.86
CA ASP A 217 -2.01 2.09 -18.40
C ASP A 217 -3.36 1.82 -17.73
N ALA A 218 -4.45 2.35 -18.27
CA ALA A 218 -5.80 2.05 -17.78
C ALA A 218 -6.12 0.55 -17.84
N LYS A 219 -5.78 -0.12 -18.94
CA LYS A 219 -5.93 -1.57 -19.07
C LYS A 219 -5.07 -2.34 -18.07
N ARG A 220 -3.81 -1.92 -17.88
CA ARG A 220 -2.92 -2.51 -16.88
C ARG A 220 -3.47 -2.33 -15.47
N MET A 221 -3.97 -1.16 -15.13
CA MET A 221 -4.62 -0.87 -13.86
C MET A 221 -5.82 -1.80 -13.61
N ALA A 222 -6.68 -1.99 -14.61
CA ALA A 222 -7.82 -2.87 -14.50
C ALA A 222 -7.42 -4.32 -14.17
N LEU A 223 -6.35 -4.84 -14.79
CA LEU A 223 -5.81 -6.17 -14.47
C LEU A 223 -5.33 -6.25 -13.01
N MET A 224 -4.69 -5.20 -12.50
CA MET A 224 -4.25 -5.13 -11.09
C MET A 224 -5.45 -5.10 -10.13
N LEU A 225 -6.53 -4.41 -10.47
CA LEU A 225 -7.77 -4.42 -9.69
C LEU A 225 -8.48 -5.78 -9.75
N GLU A 226 -8.51 -6.42 -10.92
CA GLU A 226 -9.08 -7.76 -11.06
C GLU A 226 -8.33 -8.79 -10.20
N ALA A 227 -7.00 -8.70 -10.14
CA ALA A 227 -6.15 -9.57 -9.33
C ALA A 227 -6.46 -9.51 -7.84
N VAL A 228 -6.94 -8.37 -7.33
CA VAL A 228 -7.37 -8.19 -5.93
C VAL A 228 -8.88 -8.32 -5.72
N GLY A 229 -9.61 -8.89 -6.68
CA GLY A 229 -11.00 -9.31 -6.51
C GLY A 229 -12.07 -8.35 -7.00
N PHE A 230 -11.73 -7.26 -7.69
CA PHE A 230 -12.73 -6.42 -8.36
C PHE A 230 -13.34 -7.17 -9.54
N ARG A 231 -14.64 -7.43 -9.50
CA ARG A 231 -15.37 -8.20 -10.53
C ARG A 231 -16.36 -7.34 -11.34
N GLN A 232 -16.59 -6.11 -10.92
CA GLN A 232 -17.52 -5.18 -11.55
C GLN A 232 -16.79 -4.11 -12.36
N LEU A 233 -15.67 -4.50 -13.01
CA LEU A 233 -14.96 -3.59 -13.93
C LEU A 233 -15.79 -3.39 -15.18
N ARG A 234 -16.24 -2.13 -15.42
CA ARG A 234 -17.14 -1.76 -16.53
C ARG A 234 -16.40 -1.35 -17.77
N GLY A 235 -15.11 -1.06 -17.65
CA GLY A 235 -14.27 -0.63 -18.73
C GLY A 235 -13.29 0.46 -18.32
N TYR A 236 -12.68 1.10 -19.30
CA TYR A 236 -11.79 2.23 -19.10
C TYR A 236 -12.22 3.42 -19.95
N LEU A 237 -11.99 4.65 -19.47
CA LEU A 237 -12.26 5.85 -20.23
C LEU A 237 -11.30 5.94 -21.41
N ALA A 238 -11.80 5.72 -22.63
CA ALA A 238 -10.99 5.78 -23.85
C ALA A 238 -10.51 7.21 -24.10
N GLY A 239 -9.20 7.37 -24.31
CA GLY A 239 -8.55 8.67 -24.45
C GLY A 239 -8.45 9.48 -23.15
N GLY A 240 -8.78 8.90 -21.99
CA GLY A 240 -8.57 9.48 -20.68
C GLY A 240 -9.21 10.86 -20.45
N LEU A 241 -8.62 11.65 -19.56
CA LEU A 241 -9.06 13.00 -19.24
C LEU A 241 -9.16 13.94 -20.48
N PRO A 242 -8.23 13.91 -21.46
CA PRO A 242 -8.36 14.71 -22.67
C PRO A 242 -9.65 14.45 -23.45
N ALA A 243 -10.10 13.18 -23.55
CA ALA A 243 -11.35 12.85 -24.22
C ALA A 243 -12.58 13.39 -23.45
N TRP A 244 -12.53 13.36 -22.12
CA TRP A 244 -13.56 13.95 -21.25
C TRP A 244 -13.67 15.46 -21.45
N GLN A 245 -12.54 16.16 -21.46
CA GLN A 245 -12.46 17.61 -21.71
C GLN A 245 -12.92 18.00 -23.13
N ALA A 246 -12.54 17.18 -24.14
CA ALA A 246 -13.00 17.40 -25.53
C ALA A 246 -14.50 17.20 -25.71
N ALA A 247 -15.17 16.55 -24.78
CA ALA A 247 -16.63 16.44 -24.73
C ALA A 247 -17.32 17.57 -23.93
N ASP A 248 -16.57 18.64 -23.58
CA ASP A 248 -17.02 19.78 -22.78
C ASP A 248 -17.62 19.39 -21.42
N LEU A 249 -17.14 18.28 -20.82
CA LEU A 249 -17.60 17.81 -19.53
C LEU A 249 -16.78 18.43 -18.40
N PRO A 250 -17.39 18.67 -17.20
CA PRO A 250 -16.74 19.41 -16.12
C PRO A 250 -15.61 18.63 -15.47
N THR A 251 -14.55 19.34 -15.12
CA THR A 251 -13.43 18.86 -14.31
C THR A 251 -13.34 19.64 -13.01
N SER A 252 -12.67 19.04 -12.03
CA SER A 252 -12.28 19.68 -10.79
C SER A 252 -10.75 19.75 -10.71
N ALA A 253 -10.25 20.61 -9.84
CA ALA A 253 -8.83 20.70 -9.47
C ALA A 253 -8.69 20.68 -7.95
N THR A 254 -7.50 20.33 -7.47
CA THR A 254 -7.14 20.38 -6.06
C THR A 254 -5.93 21.30 -5.90
N GLU A 255 -5.93 22.14 -4.87
CA GLU A 255 -4.75 22.93 -4.55
C GLU A 255 -3.65 21.99 -4.06
N ALA A 256 -2.53 21.92 -4.79
CA ALA A 256 -1.34 21.21 -4.39
C ALA A 256 -0.33 22.21 -3.79
N ILE A 257 0.23 21.87 -2.63
CA ILE A 257 1.31 22.64 -1.98
C ILE A 257 2.52 21.72 -1.76
N ASP A 258 3.70 22.31 -1.75
CA ASP A 258 4.92 21.60 -1.38
C ASP A 258 5.16 21.64 0.15
N VAL A 259 6.15 20.88 0.60
CA VAL A 259 6.49 20.76 2.03
C VAL A 259 6.96 22.12 2.61
N ALA A 260 7.66 22.93 1.82
CA ALA A 260 8.10 24.25 2.25
C ALA A 260 6.91 25.17 2.55
N THR A 261 5.94 25.21 1.61
CA THR A 261 4.69 25.97 1.77
C THR A 261 3.87 25.44 2.95
N LEU A 262 3.81 24.12 3.13
CA LEU A 262 3.15 23.52 4.29
C LEU A 262 3.79 24.01 5.60
N ALA A 263 5.11 23.97 5.72
CA ALA A 263 5.84 24.43 6.91
C ALA A 263 5.55 25.90 7.24
N GLU A 264 5.51 26.78 6.22
CA GLU A 264 5.16 28.19 6.40
C GLU A 264 3.71 28.35 6.90
N ARG A 265 2.74 27.67 6.28
CA ARG A 265 1.32 27.75 6.66
C ARG A 265 1.05 27.16 8.06
N LEU A 266 1.77 26.12 8.46
CA LEU A 266 1.70 25.57 9.82
C LEU A 266 2.20 26.58 10.87
N LYS A 267 3.36 27.20 10.63
CA LYS A 267 3.92 28.25 11.51
C LYS A 267 2.99 29.46 11.62
N ALA A 268 2.35 29.84 10.52
CA ALA A 268 1.36 30.93 10.47
C ALA A 268 -0.02 30.51 11.04
N LYS A 269 -0.22 29.24 11.37
CA LYS A 269 -1.50 28.67 11.81
C LYS A 269 -2.66 28.89 10.81
N GLU A 270 -2.35 28.89 9.53
CA GLU A 270 -3.32 29.09 8.44
C GLU A 270 -4.05 27.80 8.06
N VAL A 271 -3.41 26.65 8.28
CA VAL A 271 -3.96 25.33 7.98
C VAL A 271 -3.90 24.40 9.20
N VAL A 272 -4.66 23.31 9.15
CA VAL A 272 -4.50 22.17 10.06
C VAL A 272 -3.92 21.02 9.25
N LEU A 273 -2.84 20.40 9.73
CA LEU A 273 -2.28 19.21 9.11
C LEU A 273 -3.17 18.02 9.44
N LEU A 274 -3.58 17.29 8.41
CA LEU A 274 -4.13 15.96 8.50
C LEU A 274 -3.08 14.96 7.99
N ASP A 275 -2.48 14.22 8.92
CA ASP A 275 -1.57 13.12 8.62
C ASP A 275 -2.38 11.86 8.35
N VAL A 276 -2.20 11.28 7.16
CA VAL A 276 -2.94 10.10 6.72
C VAL A 276 -2.06 8.85 6.62
N ARG A 277 -0.92 8.87 7.30
CA ARG A 277 -0.02 7.72 7.45
C ARG A 277 -0.62 6.67 8.37
N GLU A 278 0.00 5.49 8.41
CA GLU A 278 -0.39 4.45 9.34
C GLU A 278 0.01 4.83 10.80
N GLN A 279 -0.56 4.11 11.77
CA GLN A 279 -0.39 4.43 13.17
C GLN A 279 1.06 4.35 13.65
N ASP A 280 1.82 3.36 13.16
CA ASP A 280 3.25 3.17 13.46
C ASP A 280 4.09 4.35 12.95
N GLU A 281 3.87 4.79 11.70
CA GLU A 281 4.55 5.96 11.13
C GLU A 281 4.24 7.25 11.92
N TRP A 282 3.02 7.36 12.43
CA TRP A 282 2.62 8.49 13.27
C TRP A 282 3.34 8.47 14.63
N GLN A 283 3.43 7.31 15.27
CA GLN A 283 4.10 7.14 16.56
C GLN A 283 5.60 7.42 16.49
N ASP A 284 6.24 7.03 15.37
CA ASP A 284 7.67 7.27 15.10
C ASP A 284 8.00 8.77 14.95
N GLY A 285 7.00 9.60 14.59
CA GLY A 285 7.18 11.04 14.55
C GLY A 285 6.04 11.76 13.83
N HIS A 286 5.42 12.72 14.50
CA HIS A 286 4.33 13.54 13.97
C HIS A 286 4.45 15.01 14.37
N VAL A 287 3.73 15.89 13.68
CA VAL A 287 3.69 17.31 14.01
C VAL A 287 2.74 17.53 15.19
N GLU A 288 3.21 18.19 16.24
CA GLU A 288 2.39 18.51 17.40
C GLU A 288 1.12 19.30 17.01
N GLY A 289 -0.04 18.82 17.46
CA GLY A 289 -1.34 19.43 17.16
C GLY A 289 -1.89 19.12 15.75
N SER A 290 -1.26 18.26 14.98
CA SER A 290 -1.85 17.71 13.76
C SER A 290 -2.95 16.70 14.08
N LEU A 291 -3.84 16.48 13.12
CA LEU A 291 -4.84 15.41 13.19
C LEU A 291 -4.27 14.16 12.54
N HIS A 292 -4.57 13.00 13.12
CA HIS A 292 -4.19 11.71 12.54
C HIS A 292 -5.43 10.92 12.15
N LEU A 293 -5.45 10.43 10.93
CA LEU A 293 -6.47 9.51 10.44
C LEU A 293 -5.90 8.74 9.23
N PRO A 294 -5.55 7.46 9.36
CA PRO A 294 -5.08 6.65 8.25
C PRO A 294 -6.02 6.74 7.05
N PHE A 295 -5.46 6.88 5.84
CA PHE A 295 -6.24 7.16 4.63
C PHE A 295 -7.38 6.16 4.39
N HIS A 296 -7.19 4.91 4.76
CA HIS A 296 -8.18 3.84 4.57
C HIS A 296 -9.42 3.99 5.46
N GLU A 297 -9.31 4.64 6.62
CA GLU A 297 -10.43 4.90 7.51
C GLU A 297 -11.41 5.94 6.94
N LEU A 298 -10.97 6.74 5.95
CA LEU A 298 -11.84 7.67 5.23
C LEU A 298 -12.84 6.96 4.30
N ARG A 299 -12.73 5.66 4.11
CA ARG A 299 -13.64 4.86 3.27
C ARG A 299 -15.10 5.02 3.69
N ASP A 300 -15.37 4.81 4.98
CA ASP A 300 -16.74 4.68 5.50
C ASP A 300 -17.32 6.03 5.95
N GLY A 301 -16.55 7.10 5.78
CA GLY A 301 -17.01 8.45 6.08
C GLY A 301 -15.95 9.30 6.77
N ILE A 302 -16.36 10.49 7.17
CA ILE A 302 -15.47 11.45 7.82
C ILE A 302 -15.96 11.65 9.25
N PRO A 303 -15.08 11.48 10.27
CA PRO A 303 -15.41 11.76 11.66
C PRO A 303 -15.97 13.18 11.82
N SER A 304 -16.95 13.33 12.72
CA SER A 304 -17.62 14.63 12.95
C SER A 304 -16.64 15.72 13.38
N GLU A 305 -15.65 15.37 14.16
CA GLU A 305 -14.59 16.27 14.64
C GLU A 305 -13.72 16.79 13.49
N LEU A 306 -13.28 15.90 12.60
CA LEU A 306 -12.53 16.28 11.40
C LEU A 306 -13.36 17.20 10.50
N ARG A 307 -14.66 16.91 10.33
CA ARG A 307 -15.57 17.75 9.56
C ARG A 307 -15.75 19.15 10.19
N GLN A 308 -15.82 19.23 11.51
CA GLN A 308 -15.90 20.52 12.21
C GLN A 308 -14.62 21.33 12.05
N THR A 309 -13.46 20.70 12.14
CA THR A 309 -12.17 21.35 11.93
C THR A 309 -12.06 21.88 10.51
N ALA A 310 -12.40 21.04 9.50
CA ALA A 310 -12.39 21.43 8.09
C ALA A 310 -13.34 22.60 7.76
N ALA A 311 -14.42 22.77 8.52
CA ALA A 311 -15.33 23.91 8.36
C ALA A 311 -14.76 25.23 8.92
N GLN A 312 -13.73 25.18 9.75
CA GLN A 312 -13.11 26.35 10.38
C GLN A 312 -11.80 26.75 9.71
N LYS A 313 -11.03 25.78 9.21
CA LYS A 313 -9.73 25.98 8.56
C LYS A 313 -9.49 24.97 7.46
N PRO A 314 -8.78 25.35 6.40
CA PRO A 314 -8.35 24.41 5.38
C PRO A 314 -7.51 23.27 5.98
N LEU A 315 -7.69 22.05 5.48
CA LEU A 315 -6.86 20.92 5.83
C LEU A 315 -5.73 20.77 4.83
N ALA A 316 -4.49 20.73 5.31
CA ALA A 316 -3.35 20.26 4.52
C ALA A 316 -3.17 18.77 4.77
N VAL A 317 -3.34 17.95 3.74
CA VAL A 317 -3.34 16.49 3.84
C VAL A 317 -1.99 15.97 3.40
N ALA A 318 -1.27 15.29 4.29
CA ALA A 318 0.06 14.74 4.03
C ALA A 318 0.17 13.24 4.36
N CYS A 319 1.09 12.59 3.68
CA CYS A 319 1.62 11.26 4.01
C CYS A 319 3.16 11.30 3.88
N SER A 320 3.84 10.19 3.63
CA SER A 320 5.31 10.19 3.45
C SER A 320 5.77 10.68 2.07
N ALA A 321 4.96 10.56 1.00
CA ALA A 321 5.41 10.84 -0.38
C ALA A 321 4.30 11.35 -1.33
N GLY A 322 3.13 11.75 -0.83
CA GLY A 322 2.04 12.34 -1.62
C GLY A 322 1.02 11.34 -2.21
N ASN A 323 1.28 10.04 -2.28
CA ASN A 323 0.37 9.08 -2.94
C ASN A 323 -0.87 8.73 -2.10
N ARG A 324 -0.69 8.48 -0.79
CA ARG A 324 -1.80 8.21 0.14
C ARG A 324 -2.61 9.47 0.41
N SER A 325 -1.94 10.62 0.50
CA SER A 325 -2.59 11.92 0.72
C SER A 325 -3.43 12.35 -0.50
N SER A 326 -3.00 12.10 -1.74
CA SER A 326 -3.83 12.34 -2.92
C SER A 326 -5.12 11.52 -2.92
N LEU A 327 -5.02 10.23 -2.56
CA LEU A 327 -6.19 9.37 -2.39
C LEU A 327 -7.10 9.88 -1.26
N ALA A 328 -6.53 10.23 -0.09
CA ALA A 328 -7.27 10.78 1.03
C ALA A 328 -8.00 12.08 0.67
N VAL A 329 -7.35 13.00 -0.05
CA VAL A 329 -7.97 14.22 -0.55
C VAL A 329 -9.16 13.91 -1.45
N SER A 330 -9.01 12.95 -2.36
CA SER A 330 -10.11 12.55 -3.24
C SER A 330 -11.30 11.96 -2.47
N LEU A 331 -11.05 11.19 -1.39
CA LEU A 331 -12.08 10.68 -0.48
C LEU A 331 -12.74 11.81 0.31
N LEU A 332 -11.96 12.72 0.89
CA LEU A 332 -12.49 13.90 1.63
C LEU A 332 -13.43 14.70 0.76
N ARG A 333 -13.03 15.00 -0.47
CA ARG A 333 -13.87 15.75 -1.44
C ARG A 333 -15.13 14.99 -1.82
N ARG A 334 -15.04 13.67 -2.01
CA ARG A 334 -16.22 12.82 -2.27
C ARG A 334 -17.22 12.84 -1.12
N HIS A 335 -16.74 13.00 0.11
CA HIS A 335 -17.56 13.15 1.31
C HIS A 335 -17.96 14.59 1.63
N GLY A 336 -17.71 15.54 0.69
CA GLY A 336 -18.15 16.92 0.78
C GLY A 336 -17.26 17.86 1.60
N VAL A 337 -16.01 17.47 1.87
CA VAL A 337 -15.00 18.37 2.42
C VAL A 337 -14.16 18.91 1.27
N HIS A 338 -14.32 20.18 0.94
CA HIS A 338 -13.72 20.79 -0.25
C HIS A 338 -12.51 21.69 0.05
N GLU A 339 -12.44 22.26 1.27
CA GLU A 339 -11.34 23.12 1.71
C GLU A 339 -10.13 22.26 2.16
N VAL A 340 -9.55 21.58 1.16
CA VAL A 340 -8.43 20.64 1.35
C VAL A 340 -7.32 20.96 0.38
N GLN A 341 -6.08 20.87 0.86
CA GLN A 341 -4.85 21.05 0.12
C GLN A 341 -4.07 19.74 0.12
N HIS A 342 -3.60 19.34 -1.03
CA HIS A 342 -2.76 18.15 -1.15
C HIS A 342 -1.28 18.51 -0.97
N VAL A 343 -0.59 17.86 -0.03
CA VAL A 343 0.87 18.00 0.11
C VAL A 343 1.55 17.05 -0.87
N ALA A 344 2.17 17.63 -1.92
CA ALA A 344 2.73 16.90 -3.04
C ALA A 344 4.25 17.09 -3.14
N GLY A 345 4.96 16.01 -3.52
CA GLY A 345 6.40 16.04 -3.77
C GLY A 345 7.27 15.94 -2.52
N GLY A 346 6.71 15.40 -1.44
CA GLY A 346 7.34 15.13 -0.15
C GLY A 346 6.27 14.78 0.87
N GLY A 347 6.63 14.71 2.14
CA GLY A 347 5.73 14.29 3.20
C GLY A 347 6.03 14.88 4.59
N VAL A 348 5.46 14.23 5.60
CA VAL A 348 5.56 14.69 6.99
C VAL A 348 7.02 14.69 7.47
N ASP A 349 7.78 13.66 7.09
CA ASP A 349 9.17 13.48 7.56
C ASP A 349 10.09 14.59 7.04
N ASP A 350 9.81 15.11 5.83
CA ASP A 350 10.59 16.19 5.21
C ASP A 350 10.38 17.55 5.89
N LEU A 351 9.36 17.71 6.73
CA LEU A 351 9.07 18.96 7.45
C LEU A 351 10.21 19.38 8.38
N THR A 352 11.00 18.44 8.86
CA THR A 352 12.18 18.69 9.69
C THR A 352 13.22 19.56 8.99
N GLU A 353 13.38 19.42 7.68
CA GLU A 353 14.28 20.23 6.87
C GLU A 353 13.84 21.71 6.82
N TYR A 354 12.56 21.97 7.08
CA TYR A 354 11.97 23.32 7.12
C TYR A 354 11.73 23.85 8.53
N GLY A 355 12.34 23.19 9.54
CA GLY A 355 12.32 23.64 10.94
C GLY A 355 10.92 23.47 11.60
N VAL A 356 10.21 22.42 11.25
CA VAL A 356 9.06 21.91 12.00
C VAL A 356 9.54 20.67 12.75
N GLU A 357 9.39 20.69 14.08
CA GLU A 357 9.79 19.57 14.93
C GLU A 357 8.74 18.46 14.86
N LEU A 358 9.19 17.20 14.85
CA LEU A 358 8.35 16.04 15.01
C LEU A 358 8.44 15.54 16.46
N THR A 359 7.30 15.13 17.00
CA THR A 359 7.16 14.57 18.35
C THR A 359 6.90 13.08 18.23
N GLU A 360 7.66 12.27 18.95
CA GLU A 360 7.41 10.83 19.08
C GLU A 360 6.35 10.59 20.15
N GLU A 361 5.46 9.62 19.94
CA GLU A 361 4.54 9.21 21.00
C GLU A 361 5.25 8.17 21.88
N GLU A 362 5.48 8.48 23.17
CA GLU A 362 6.06 7.52 24.10
C GLU A 362 5.13 6.29 24.19
N THR A 363 5.60 5.16 23.67
CA THR A 363 4.93 3.86 23.82
C THR A 363 4.88 3.52 25.32
N ARG A 364 3.71 3.60 25.93
CA ARG A 364 3.47 3.20 27.33
C ARG A 364 3.26 1.71 27.44
#